data_a56892d801091b020e45d9292821af2b
#
_entry.id   a56892d801091b020e45d9292821af2b
#
_cell.length_a   1.000
_cell.length_b   1.000
_cell.length_c   1.000
_cell.angle_alpha   90.00
_cell.angle_beta   90.00
_cell.angle_gamma   90.00
#
_symmetry.space_group_name_H-M   'P 1'
#
loop_
_entity.id
_entity.type
_entity.pdbx_description
1 polymer ?
#
loop_
_entity_poly.entity_id
_entity_poly.type
_entity_poly.pdbx_seq_one_letter_code
_entity_poly.pdbx_strand_id
1 'polypeptide(L)'
;MGDGKVLEKMGERRKYVRRDATVEKLSAIFLEDRKNDVKPSTLACYRRNIQCHILPALGECVAAELTAAEINDYIQQLQEDYSPKLVREVGGLLLRIVGMAGVGYGED
;
A
#
# COMPACT_ATOMS: atom_id res chain seq x y z
N MET A 1 2.29 17.68 27.84
CA MET A 1 2.78 16.42 27.57
C MET A 1 1.96 15.65 26.57
N GLY A 2 0.73 15.42 26.84
CA GLY A 2 -0.07 14.67 25.92
C GLY A 2 -0.22 15.33 24.58
N ASP A 3 -0.25 16.61 24.56
CA ASP A 3 -0.46 17.31 23.31
C ASP A 3 0.69 17.17 22.37
N GLY A 4 1.86 17.39 22.88
CA GLY A 4 3.03 17.24 22.04
C GLY A 4 3.14 15.85 21.51
N LYS A 5 2.78 14.90 22.36
CA LYS A 5 2.84 13.52 21.93
C LYS A 5 1.84 13.20 20.86
N VAL A 6 0.69 13.82 20.95
CA VAL A 6 -0.32 13.56 19.93
C VAL A 6 0.17 13.99 18.58
N LEU A 7 0.78 15.17 18.52
CA LEU A 7 1.28 15.64 17.24
C LEU A 7 2.42 14.76 16.73
N GLU A 8 3.28 14.39 17.62
CA GLU A 8 4.38 13.54 17.22
C GLU A 8 3.88 12.19 16.76
N LYS A 9 2.85 11.70 17.41
CA LYS A 9 2.31 10.43 17.02
C LYS A 9 1.75 10.42 15.63
N MET A 10 1.26 11.55 15.18
CA MET A 10 0.73 11.56 13.84
C MET A 10 1.81 11.29 12.82
N GLY A 11 2.98 11.83 13.04
CA GLY A 11 4.09 11.51 12.16
C GLY A 11 4.66 10.15 12.45
N GLU A 12 4.81 9.84 13.71
CA GLU A 12 5.40 8.58 14.08
C GLU A 12 4.49 7.41 13.88
N ARG A 13 3.19 7.67 13.95
CA ARG A 13 2.24 6.61 13.74
C ARG A 13 2.42 5.93 12.41
N ARG A 14 2.84 6.67 11.40
CA ARG A 14 3.14 6.07 10.12
C ARG A 14 4.25 5.06 10.22
N LYS A 15 5.28 5.40 10.98
CA LYS A 15 6.41 4.50 11.10
C LYS A 15 6.01 3.21 11.78
N TYR A 16 5.26 3.32 12.87
CA TYR A 16 4.83 2.13 13.56
C TYR A 16 3.99 1.25 12.69
N VAL A 17 3.04 1.87 12.05
CA VAL A 17 2.11 1.14 11.22
C VAL A 17 2.87 0.42 10.12
N ARG A 18 3.88 1.08 9.58
CA ARG A 18 4.59 0.51 8.45
C ARG A 18 5.38 -0.74 8.83
N ARG A 19 5.87 -0.81 10.05
CA ARG A 19 6.69 -1.95 10.43
C ARG A 19 5.91 -3.24 10.49
N ASP A 20 4.73 -3.19 11.09
CA ASP A 20 3.93 -4.38 11.31
C ASP A 20 2.71 -4.44 10.47
N ALA A 21 2.48 -3.43 9.66
CA ALA A 21 1.21 -3.31 8.97
C ALA A 21 1.10 -4.31 7.84
N THR A 22 -0.08 -4.87 7.73
CA THR A 22 -0.42 -5.70 6.58
C THR A 22 -0.64 -4.80 5.37
N VAL A 23 -0.64 -5.43 4.20
CA VAL A 23 -0.94 -4.70 2.97
C VAL A 23 -2.32 -4.07 3.08
N GLU A 24 -3.26 -4.78 3.69
CA GLU A 24 -4.60 -4.25 3.87
C GLU A 24 -4.58 -2.95 4.67
N LYS A 25 -3.86 -2.92 5.77
CA LYS A 25 -3.81 -1.74 6.60
C LYS A 25 -3.13 -0.59 5.88
N LEU A 26 -2.02 -0.86 5.22
CA LEU A 26 -1.33 0.19 4.47
C LEU A 26 -2.17 0.70 3.31
N SER A 27 -2.96 -0.18 2.70
CA SER A 27 -3.85 0.25 1.63
C SER A 27 -4.87 1.25 2.13
N ALA A 28 -5.41 1.01 3.31
CA ALA A 28 -6.37 1.95 3.89
C ALA A 28 -5.73 3.30 4.16
N ILE A 29 -4.50 3.28 4.68
CA ILE A 29 -3.78 4.52 4.95
C ILE A 29 -3.47 5.23 3.64
N PHE A 30 -3.05 4.47 2.62
CA PHE A 30 -2.75 5.04 1.32
C PHE A 30 -3.96 5.76 0.75
N LEU A 31 -5.13 5.13 0.81
CA LEU A 31 -6.33 5.74 0.27
C LEU A 31 -6.71 7.00 1.05
N GLU A 32 -6.54 6.95 2.36
CA GLU A 32 -6.84 8.10 3.18
C GLU A 32 -5.92 9.27 2.84
N ASP A 33 -4.63 8.97 2.64
CA ASP A 33 -3.67 10.01 2.31
C ASP A 33 -3.95 10.64 0.96
N ARG A 34 -4.49 9.86 0.02
CA ARG A 34 -4.68 10.34 -1.33
C ARG A 34 -6.03 10.98 -1.59
N LYS A 35 -6.96 10.80 -0.68
CA LYS A 35 -8.33 11.19 -0.98
C LYS A 35 -8.48 12.67 -1.31
N ASN A 36 -7.59 13.50 -0.79
CA ASN A 36 -7.65 14.92 -1.09
C ASN A 36 -6.68 15.36 -2.17
N ASP A 37 -5.81 14.44 -2.61
CA ASP A 37 -4.79 14.79 -3.59
C ASP A 37 -5.15 14.38 -4.99
N VAL A 38 -6.12 13.49 -5.15
CA VAL A 38 -6.47 12.99 -6.46
C VAL A 38 -7.96 13.19 -6.69
N LYS A 39 -8.34 13.06 -7.95
CA LYS A 39 -9.75 13.20 -8.29
C LYS A 39 -10.54 12.04 -7.72
N PRO A 40 -11.83 12.25 -7.45
CA PRO A 40 -12.66 11.17 -6.94
C PRO A 40 -12.66 9.93 -7.82
N SER A 41 -12.62 10.13 -9.14
CA SER A 41 -12.60 8.98 -10.05
C SER A 41 -11.28 8.21 -9.92
N THR A 42 -10.18 8.91 -9.72
CA THR A 42 -8.90 8.25 -9.54
C THR A 42 -8.88 7.48 -8.22
N LEU A 43 -9.43 8.09 -7.18
CA LEU A 43 -9.48 7.42 -5.89
C LEU A 43 -10.35 6.16 -5.97
N ALA A 44 -11.45 6.24 -6.69
CA ALA A 44 -12.32 5.08 -6.86
C ALA A 44 -11.59 3.97 -7.59
N CYS A 45 -10.79 4.33 -8.58
CA CYS A 45 -10.00 3.37 -9.32
C CYS A 45 -8.98 2.68 -8.42
N TYR A 46 -8.28 3.46 -7.60
CA TYR A 46 -7.35 2.90 -6.63
C TYR A 46 -8.05 1.92 -5.71
N ARG A 47 -9.19 2.35 -5.18
CA ARG A 47 -9.93 1.51 -4.24
C ARG A 47 -10.34 0.21 -4.88
N ARG A 48 -10.82 0.28 -6.10
CA ARG A 48 -11.27 -0.93 -6.80
C ARG A 48 -10.10 -1.86 -7.04
N ASN A 49 -8.98 -1.34 -7.52
CA ASN A 49 -7.83 -2.18 -7.80
C ASN A 49 -7.31 -2.84 -6.52
N ILE A 50 -7.32 -2.10 -5.44
CA ILE A 50 -6.88 -2.65 -4.17
C ILE A 50 -7.82 -3.77 -3.74
N GLN A 51 -9.12 -3.51 -3.76
CA GLN A 51 -10.07 -4.47 -3.25
C GLN A 51 -10.21 -5.70 -4.13
N CYS A 52 -10.10 -5.52 -5.44
CA CYS A 52 -10.34 -6.62 -6.35
C CYS A 52 -9.09 -7.44 -6.63
N HIS A 53 -7.92 -6.81 -6.57
CA HIS A 53 -6.71 -7.50 -7.00
C HIS A 53 -5.67 -7.64 -5.90
N ILE A 54 -5.46 -6.63 -5.11
CA ILE A 54 -4.37 -6.65 -4.14
C ILE A 54 -4.76 -7.37 -2.86
N LEU A 55 -5.89 -6.98 -2.28
CA LEU A 55 -6.27 -7.54 -1.00
C LEU A 55 -6.57 -9.03 -1.03
N PRO A 56 -7.26 -9.55 -2.06
CA PRO A 56 -7.51 -10.99 -2.07
C PRO A 56 -6.25 -11.83 -2.09
N ALA A 57 -5.19 -11.30 -2.70
CA ALA A 57 -3.96 -12.05 -2.82
C ALA A 57 -2.97 -11.74 -1.70
N LEU A 58 -2.83 -10.50 -1.32
CA LEU A 58 -1.76 -10.06 -0.45
C LEU A 58 -2.21 -9.30 0.78
N GLY A 59 -3.51 -9.11 0.95
CA GLY A 59 -4.00 -8.24 2.00
C GLY A 59 -3.55 -8.60 3.39
N GLU A 60 -3.42 -9.88 3.67
CA GLU A 60 -3.04 -10.34 5.00
C GLU A 60 -1.55 -10.41 5.22
N CYS A 61 -0.77 -10.19 4.17
CA CYS A 61 0.67 -10.24 4.29
C CYS A 61 1.18 -8.98 4.98
N VAL A 62 2.21 -9.14 5.80
CA VAL A 62 2.89 -7.99 6.36
C VAL A 62 3.73 -7.39 5.25
N ALA A 63 3.45 -6.12 4.92
CA ALA A 63 4.05 -5.51 3.75
C ALA A 63 5.58 -5.52 3.81
N ALA A 64 6.12 -5.30 5.00
CA ALA A 64 7.56 -5.25 5.16
C ALA A 64 8.23 -6.59 4.90
N GLU A 65 7.47 -7.67 5.00
CA GLU A 65 8.02 -9.00 4.80
C GLU A 65 7.91 -9.49 3.37
N LEU A 66 7.22 -8.75 2.54
CA LEU A 66 7.09 -9.14 1.14
C LEU A 66 8.42 -8.93 0.43
N THR A 67 8.88 -9.99 -0.23
CA THR A 67 10.12 -9.90 -0.98
C THR A 67 9.83 -9.48 -2.41
N ALA A 68 10.89 -9.02 -3.08
CA ALA A 68 10.77 -8.67 -4.50
C ALA A 68 10.31 -9.86 -5.32
N ALA A 69 10.77 -11.05 -4.96
CA ALA A 69 10.38 -12.26 -5.68
C ALA A 69 8.89 -12.51 -5.55
N GLU A 70 8.36 -12.33 -4.35
CA GLU A 70 6.93 -12.55 -4.13
C GLU A 70 6.10 -11.54 -4.89
N ILE A 71 6.54 -10.30 -4.91
CA ILE A 71 5.82 -9.27 -5.64
C ILE A 71 5.87 -9.55 -7.14
N ASN A 72 7.03 -9.96 -7.63
CA ASN A 72 7.14 -10.30 -9.05
C ASN A 72 6.26 -11.48 -9.43
N ASP A 73 6.20 -12.48 -8.58
CA ASP A 73 5.34 -13.63 -8.84
C ASP A 73 3.89 -13.19 -8.95
N TYR A 74 3.47 -12.32 -8.04
CA TYR A 74 2.11 -11.82 -8.07
C TYR A 74 1.83 -11.07 -9.38
N ILE A 75 2.77 -10.23 -9.79
CA ILE A 75 2.61 -9.45 -11.01
C ILE A 75 2.56 -10.37 -12.22
N GLN A 76 3.37 -11.41 -12.24
CA GLN A 76 3.34 -12.35 -13.34
C GLN A 76 2.00 -13.07 -13.44
N GLN A 77 1.42 -13.40 -12.30
CA GLN A 77 0.10 -14.02 -12.31
C GLN A 77 -0.95 -13.06 -12.86
N LEU A 78 -0.83 -11.80 -12.54
CA LEU A 78 -1.74 -10.82 -13.10
C LEU A 78 -1.60 -10.72 -14.61
N GLN A 79 -0.38 -10.86 -15.10
CA GLN A 79 -0.15 -10.78 -16.54
C GLN A 79 -0.86 -11.89 -17.29
N GLU A 80 -1.07 -13.01 -16.66
CA GLU A 80 -1.75 -14.13 -17.31
C GLU A 80 -3.23 -13.90 -17.45
N ASP A 81 -3.80 -13.09 -16.56
CA ASP A 81 -5.24 -12.93 -16.52
C ASP A 81 -5.73 -11.58 -16.99
N TYR A 82 -4.87 -10.58 -17.04
CA TYR A 82 -5.30 -9.22 -17.27
C TYR A 82 -4.42 -8.51 -18.28
N SER A 83 -4.94 -7.39 -18.78
CA SER A 83 -4.23 -6.63 -19.79
C SER A 83 -2.98 -5.97 -19.21
N PRO A 84 -2.00 -5.67 -20.07
CA PRO A 84 -0.79 -4.99 -19.60
C PRO A 84 -1.07 -3.68 -18.90
N LYS A 85 -2.12 -2.97 -19.33
CA LYS A 85 -2.46 -1.71 -18.69
C LYS A 85 -2.88 -1.92 -17.26
N LEU A 86 -3.76 -2.87 -17.04
CA LEU A 86 -4.21 -3.16 -15.68
C LEU A 86 -3.06 -3.65 -14.81
N VAL A 87 -2.22 -4.51 -15.36
CA VAL A 87 -1.09 -5.03 -14.60
C VAL A 87 -0.19 -3.91 -14.16
N ARG A 88 0.05 -2.95 -15.06
CA ARG A 88 0.91 -1.82 -14.72
C ARG A 88 0.28 -0.96 -13.64
N GLU A 89 -1.01 -0.75 -13.72
CA GLU A 89 -1.70 0.05 -12.72
C GLU A 89 -1.68 -0.62 -11.35
N VAL A 90 -2.03 -1.88 -11.32
CA VAL A 90 -2.07 -2.61 -10.05
C VAL A 90 -0.66 -2.76 -9.49
N GLY A 91 0.29 -3.10 -10.35
CA GLY A 91 1.66 -3.27 -9.90
C GLY A 91 2.25 -1.99 -9.34
N GLY A 92 2.03 -0.87 -10.03
CA GLY A 92 2.51 0.40 -9.54
C GLY A 92 1.87 0.78 -8.22
N LEU A 93 0.59 0.51 -8.09
CA LEU A 93 -0.14 0.80 -6.87
C LEU A 93 0.39 -0.05 -5.72
N LEU A 94 0.59 -1.34 -5.97
CA LEU A 94 1.12 -2.23 -4.96
C LEU A 94 2.50 -1.78 -4.48
N LEU A 95 3.36 -1.37 -5.41
CA LEU A 95 4.69 -0.93 -5.05
C LEU A 95 4.65 0.32 -4.19
N ARG A 96 3.72 1.22 -4.47
CA ARG A 96 3.58 2.40 -3.63
C ARG A 96 3.14 2.04 -2.23
N ILE A 97 2.19 1.12 -2.14
CA ILE A 97 1.68 0.71 -0.84
C ILE A 97 2.76 0.01 -0.03
N VAL A 98 3.45 -0.94 -0.66
CA VAL A 98 4.52 -1.65 0.02
C VAL A 98 5.67 -0.72 0.34
N GLY A 99 5.91 0.26 -0.52
CA GLY A 99 6.96 1.23 -0.29
C GLY A 99 6.75 2.05 0.95
N MET A 100 5.52 2.21 1.39
CA MET A 100 5.26 2.92 2.62
C MET A 100 5.93 2.22 3.79
N ALA A 101 5.95 0.90 3.77
CA ALA A 101 6.65 0.15 4.81
C ALA A 101 8.15 0.32 4.68
N GLY A 102 8.65 0.26 3.44
CA GLY A 102 10.06 0.39 3.22
C GLY A 102 10.60 1.75 3.59
N VAL A 103 9.82 2.78 3.32
CA VAL A 103 10.25 4.12 3.66
C VAL A 103 10.47 4.26 5.16
N GLY A 104 9.61 3.62 5.94
CA GLY A 104 9.77 3.68 7.38
C GLY A 104 11.09 3.12 7.84
N TYR A 105 11.58 2.10 7.17
CA TYR A 105 12.85 1.52 7.54
C TYR A 105 13.99 2.34 7.04
N GLY A 106 13.88 2.80 5.83
CA GLY A 106 14.98 3.49 5.22
C GLY A 106 15.45 4.67 6.03
N GLU A 107 14.56 5.22 6.79
CA GLU A 107 14.91 6.37 7.58
C GLU A 107 15.57 6.01 8.88
N ASP A 108 15.40 4.83 9.28
CA ASP A 108 15.98 4.41 10.53
C ASP A 108 17.42 4.01 10.36
#